data_b0ff3139d3de916881e2e6dd81a962a0
#
_entry.id   b0ff3139d3de916881e2e6dd81a962a0
#
_cell.length_a   1.000
_cell.length_b   1.000
_cell.length_c   1.000
_cell.angle_alpha   90.00
_cell.angle_beta   90.00
_cell.angle_gamma   90.00
#
_symmetry.space_group_name_H-M   'P 1'
#
loop_
_entity.id
_entity.type
_entity.pdbx_description
1 polymer ?
#
loop_
_entity_poly.entity_id
_entity_poly.type
_entity_poly.pdbx_seq_one_letter_code
_entity_poly.pdbx_strand_id
1 'polypeptide(L)'
;LDLLIRNEDRVPRALIDECARRGEAMVERLAKFVERDEFWNDDAPDGQWWLRLHAAMILGLIPGEHAGSLLVALMRRIEQAQDENLQDWLSGYWPALFHNKPDGVEPLLRELAQDRGIDWYMRIQAIESLMMLGERGSVTALDATLAWAASIAADESEDWDLRLSAANTLLDFP
;
A
#
# COMPACT_ATOMS: atom_id res chain seq x y z
N LEU A 1 12.79 -0.94 16.30
CA LEU A 1 11.97 -2.05 15.78
C LEU A 1 11.79 -3.20 16.78
N ASP A 2 12.75 -3.47 17.65
CA ASP A 2 12.73 -4.61 18.59
C ASP A 2 11.45 -4.68 19.45
N LEU A 3 10.90 -3.53 19.85
CA LEU A 3 9.64 -3.49 20.60
C LEU A 3 8.44 -3.89 19.73
N LEU A 4 8.44 -3.58 18.44
CA LEU A 4 7.40 -4.00 17.50
C LEU A 4 7.45 -5.52 17.30
N ILE A 5 8.64 -6.07 17.13
CA ILE A 5 8.87 -7.51 16.97
C ILE A 5 8.43 -8.29 18.22
N ARG A 6 8.80 -7.81 19.42
CA ARG A 6 8.51 -8.51 20.68
C ARG A 6 7.04 -8.49 21.10
N ASN A 7 6.29 -7.48 20.69
CA ASN A 7 4.88 -7.33 21.07
C ASN A 7 3.93 -7.97 20.07
N GLU A 8 4.43 -8.38 18.90
CA GLU A 8 3.63 -9.06 17.86
C GLU A 8 2.30 -8.33 17.57
N ASP A 9 1.16 -9.00 17.75
CA ASP A 9 -0.19 -8.44 17.59
C ASP A 9 -0.58 -7.44 18.70
N ARG A 10 0.18 -7.38 19.78
CA ARG A 10 -0.13 -6.58 20.98
C ARG A 10 0.57 -5.24 21.03
N VAL A 11 1.01 -4.73 19.89
CA VAL A 11 1.65 -3.42 19.82
C VAL A 11 0.67 -2.31 20.19
N PRO A 12 0.93 -1.53 21.28
CA PRO A 12 0.07 -0.42 21.63
C PRO A 12 0.07 0.65 20.54
N ARG A 13 -1.08 1.25 20.26
CA ARG A 13 -1.21 2.37 19.30
C ARG A 13 -0.19 3.48 19.59
N ALA A 14 0.05 3.79 20.86
CA ALA A 14 1.02 4.81 21.27
C ALA A 14 2.45 4.51 20.78
N LEU A 15 2.83 3.23 20.63
CA LEU A 15 4.14 2.85 20.11
C LEU A 15 4.21 3.09 18.58
N ILE A 16 3.13 2.78 17.85
CA ILE A 16 3.00 3.09 16.43
C ILE A 16 3.12 4.61 16.21
N ASP A 17 2.38 5.40 16.98
CA ASP A 17 2.40 6.86 16.91
C ASP A 17 3.79 7.43 17.27
N GLU A 18 4.49 6.83 18.24
CA GLU A 18 5.87 7.22 18.58
C GLU A 18 6.85 6.91 17.44
N CYS A 19 6.69 5.76 16.79
CA CYS A 19 7.47 5.41 15.61
C CYS A 19 7.22 6.40 14.48
N ALA A 20 5.96 6.74 14.20
CA ALA A 20 5.59 7.68 13.16
C ALA A 20 6.14 9.10 13.43
N ARG A 21 6.14 9.55 14.68
CA ARG A 21 6.71 10.86 15.06
C ARG A 21 8.20 11.03 14.75
N ARG A 22 8.93 9.93 14.56
CA ARG A 22 10.35 9.97 14.16
C ARG A 22 10.54 10.33 12.68
N GLY A 23 9.47 10.38 11.91
CA GLY A 23 9.46 10.84 10.52
C GLY A 23 10.50 10.11 9.66
N GLU A 24 11.30 10.87 8.94
CA GLU A 24 12.28 10.39 7.97
C GLU A 24 13.24 9.32 8.54
N ALA A 25 13.72 9.52 9.76
CA ALA A 25 14.61 8.55 10.40
C ALA A 25 13.94 7.17 10.62
N MET A 26 12.62 7.13 10.74
CA MET A 26 11.88 5.87 10.79
C MET A 26 11.69 5.29 9.39
N VAL A 27 11.40 6.11 8.37
CA VAL A 27 11.31 5.68 6.97
C VAL A 27 12.61 5.00 6.54
N GLU A 28 13.77 5.60 6.79
CA GLU A 28 15.09 5.00 6.49
C GLU A 28 15.32 3.65 7.18
N ARG A 29 14.84 3.50 8.41
CA ARG A 29 14.96 2.22 9.13
C ARG A 29 14.02 1.15 8.57
N LEU A 30 12.81 1.54 8.18
CA LEU A 30 11.85 0.62 7.56
C LEU A 30 12.26 0.26 6.14
N ALA A 31 12.90 1.17 5.38
CA ALA A 31 13.47 0.86 4.07
C ALA A 31 14.45 -0.31 4.15
N LYS A 32 15.40 -0.24 5.10
CA LYS A 32 16.35 -1.34 5.34
C LYS A 32 15.68 -2.67 5.70
N PHE A 33 14.53 -2.62 6.36
CA PHE A 33 13.74 -3.80 6.67
C PHE A 33 13.04 -4.35 5.41
N VAL A 34 12.42 -3.48 4.61
CA VAL A 34 11.71 -3.86 3.38
C VAL A 34 12.67 -4.46 2.34
N GLU A 35 13.91 -3.95 2.24
CA GLU A 35 14.90 -4.37 1.26
C GLU A 35 15.56 -5.72 1.58
N ARG A 36 15.54 -6.18 2.83
CA ARG A 36 16.30 -7.37 3.26
C ARG A 36 15.48 -8.65 3.15
N ASP A 37 15.90 -9.55 2.28
CA ASP A 37 15.22 -10.82 1.99
C ASP A 37 14.99 -11.70 3.22
N GLU A 38 15.89 -11.64 4.20
CA GLU A 38 15.79 -12.44 5.43
C GLU A 38 14.50 -12.19 6.24
N PHE A 39 13.87 -11.04 6.07
CA PHE A 39 12.61 -10.71 6.75
C PHE A 39 11.36 -11.16 5.98
N TRP A 40 11.54 -11.74 4.81
CA TRP A 40 10.45 -12.13 3.90
C TRP A 40 10.38 -13.63 3.60
N ASN A 41 11.23 -14.40 4.24
CA ASN A 41 11.24 -15.85 4.12
C ASN A 41 10.13 -16.47 4.99
N ASP A 42 9.65 -17.66 4.60
CA ASP A 42 8.66 -18.44 5.35
C ASP A 42 9.17 -18.87 6.74
N ASP A 43 10.50 -18.99 6.89
CA ASP A 43 11.15 -19.32 8.16
C ASP A 43 11.33 -18.10 9.09
N ALA A 44 10.86 -16.91 8.69
CA ALA A 44 10.97 -15.71 9.53
C ALA A 44 10.15 -15.90 10.83
N PRO A 45 10.72 -15.56 12.01
CA PRO A 45 9.99 -15.66 13.28
C PRO A 45 8.69 -14.82 13.26
N ASP A 46 7.64 -15.29 13.93
CA ASP A 46 6.31 -14.64 13.98
C ASP A 46 6.38 -13.13 14.26
N GLY A 47 7.22 -12.72 15.19
CA GLY A 47 7.40 -11.30 15.48
C GLY A 47 7.92 -10.46 14.30
N GLN A 48 8.65 -11.07 13.35
CA GLN A 48 9.08 -10.38 12.12
C GLN A 48 7.94 -10.27 11.11
N TRP A 49 7.05 -11.24 11.05
CA TRP A 49 5.84 -11.16 10.26
C TRP A 49 4.97 -9.96 10.69
N TRP A 50 4.72 -9.83 11.98
CA TRP A 50 3.98 -8.69 12.55
C TRP A 50 4.64 -7.34 12.24
N LEU A 51 5.97 -7.30 12.14
CA LEU A 51 6.68 -6.08 11.75
C LEU A 51 6.31 -5.60 10.35
N ARG A 52 6.00 -6.50 9.41
CA ARG A 52 5.54 -6.15 8.05
C ARG A 52 4.24 -5.34 8.11
N LEU A 53 3.27 -5.81 8.90
CA LEU A 53 2.01 -5.10 9.13
C LEU A 53 2.22 -3.74 9.82
N HIS A 54 3.04 -3.73 10.89
CA HIS A 54 3.32 -2.48 11.61
C HIS A 54 4.08 -1.47 10.75
N ALA A 55 4.94 -1.92 9.84
CA ALA A 55 5.63 -1.05 8.90
C ALA A 55 4.63 -0.30 7.99
N ALA A 56 3.63 -1.00 7.44
CA ALA A 56 2.57 -0.37 6.66
C ALA A 56 1.83 0.69 7.48
N MET A 57 1.41 0.36 8.71
CA MET A 57 0.70 1.28 9.59
C MET A 57 1.53 2.51 9.97
N ILE A 58 2.82 2.33 10.28
CA ILE A 58 3.72 3.43 10.62
C ILE A 58 3.95 4.33 9.40
N LEU A 59 4.26 3.73 8.24
CA LEU A 59 4.44 4.47 6.99
C LEU A 59 3.18 5.24 6.60
N GLY A 60 1.99 4.65 6.79
CA GLY A 60 0.72 5.31 6.56
C GLY A 60 0.56 6.61 7.35
N LEU A 61 1.09 6.67 8.58
CA LEU A 61 1.03 7.85 9.44
C LEU A 61 2.09 8.91 9.10
N ILE A 62 3.23 8.53 8.49
CA ILE A 62 4.30 9.46 8.16
C ILE A 62 3.96 10.15 6.82
N PRO A 63 3.82 11.48 6.76
CA PRO A 63 3.61 12.20 5.51
C PRO A 63 4.89 12.22 4.66
N GLY A 64 4.75 12.54 3.38
CA GLY A 64 5.88 12.77 2.48
C GLY A 64 6.07 11.67 1.43
N GLU A 65 6.84 12.03 0.40
CA GLU A 65 7.03 11.21 -0.79
C GLU A 65 7.82 9.93 -0.50
N HIS A 66 8.87 10.02 0.32
CA HIS A 66 9.69 8.87 0.66
C HIS A 66 8.88 7.78 1.41
N ALA A 67 8.03 8.18 2.37
CA ALA A 67 7.14 7.23 3.05
C ALA A 67 6.12 6.61 2.08
N GLY A 68 5.59 7.39 1.14
CA GLY A 68 4.68 6.90 0.10
C GLY A 68 5.36 5.94 -0.87
N SER A 69 6.56 6.27 -1.33
CA SER A 69 7.35 5.40 -2.21
C SER A 69 7.70 4.08 -1.52
N LEU A 70 8.02 4.12 -0.23
CA LEU A 70 8.30 2.91 0.55
C LEU A 70 7.04 2.07 0.78
N LEU A 71 5.85 2.68 0.91
CA LEU A 71 4.57 1.93 0.93
C LEU A 71 4.35 1.17 -0.38
N VAL A 72 4.60 1.79 -1.54
CA VAL A 72 4.50 1.11 -2.85
C VAL A 72 5.53 -0.03 -2.94
N ALA A 73 6.76 0.19 -2.48
CA ALA A 73 7.77 -0.86 -2.42
C ALA A 73 7.33 -2.02 -1.49
N LEU A 74 6.67 -1.71 -0.37
CA LEU A 74 6.13 -2.71 0.54
C LEU A 74 5.00 -3.52 -0.12
N MET A 75 4.08 -2.88 -0.89
CA MET A 75 3.07 -3.58 -1.68
C MET A 75 3.70 -4.60 -2.63
N ARG A 76 4.71 -4.18 -3.40
CA ARG A 76 5.45 -5.08 -4.30
C ARG A 76 6.15 -6.22 -3.55
N ARG A 77 6.68 -5.93 -2.36
CA ARG A 77 7.39 -6.92 -1.56
C ARG A 77 6.45 -7.99 -0.98
N ILE A 78 5.26 -7.59 -0.54
CA ILE A 78 4.20 -8.49 -0.08
C ILE A 78 3.76 -9.42 -1.22
N GLU A 79 3.57 -8.86 -2.41
CA GLU A 79 3.22 -9.61 -3.61
C GLU A 79 4.30 -10.62 -3.99
N GLN A 80 5.57 -10.22 -3.99
CA GLN A 80 6.71 -11.11 -4.27
C GLN A 80 6.84 -12.25 -3.26
N ALA A 81 6.50 -11.98 -1.98
CA ALA A 81 6.53 -12.98 -0.93
C ALA A 81 5.31 -13.92 -0.95
N GLN A 82 4.30 -13.63 -1.78
CA GLN A 82 3.04 -14.39 -1.84
C GLN A 82 2.39 -14.55 -0.45
N ASP A 83 2.48 -13.51 0.39
CA ASP A 83 1.97 -13.50 1.77
C ASP A 83 0.46 -13.15 1.76
N GLU A 84 -0.38 -14.14 1.45
CA GLU A 84 -1.83 -14.00 1.40
C GLU A 84 -2.41 -13.49 2.73
N ASN A 85 -1.87 -13.94 3.86
CA ASN A 85 -2.33 -13.48 5.17
C ASN A 85 -2.10 -11.98 5.35
N LEU A 86 -0.95 -11.47 4.94
CA LEU A 86 -0.64 -10.04 5.06
C LEU A 86 -1.46 -9.21 4.07
N GLN A 87 -1.72 -9.74 2.88
CA GLN A 87 -2.63 -9.15 1.91
C GLN A 87 -4.04 -9.01 2.51
N ASP A 88 -4.58 -10.07 3.13
CA ASP A 88 -5.89 -10.06 3.78
C ASP A 88 -5.95 -9.04 4.94
N TRP A 89 -4.92 -9.01 5.79
CA TRP A 89 -4.86 -8.06 6.90
C TRP A 89 -4.80 -6.60 6.46
N LEU A 90 -4.19 -6.30 5.33
CA LEU A 90 -4.07 -4.95 4.77
C LEU A 90 -5.17 -4.61 3.77
N SER A 91 -6.02 -5.59 3.43
CA SER A 91 -7.15 -5.38 2.54
C SER A 91 -8.04 -4.24 3.00
N GLY A 92 -8.35 -3.32 2.09
CA GLY A 92 -9.18 -2.15 2.37
C GLY A 92 -8.50 -1.05 3.22
N TYR A 93 -7.27 -1.29 3.73
CA TYR A 93 -6.53 -0.25 4.46
C TYR A 93 -5.61 0.57 3.55
N TRP A 94 -5.16 0.02 2.42
CA TRP A 94 -4.21 0.68 1.53
C TRP A 94 -4.61 2.11 1.15
N PRO A 95 -5.84 2.41 0.73
CA PRO A 95 -6.24 3.78 0.40
C PRO A 95 -6.02 4.75 1.56
N ALA A 96 -6.37 4.32 2.79
CA ALA A 96 -6.19 5.14 3.98
C ALA A 96 -4.71 5.37 4.33
N LEU A 97 -3.80 4.41 4.03
CA LEU A 97 -2.36 4.56 4.25
C LEU A 97 -1.74 5.60 3.31
N PHE A 98 -2.34 5.82 2.14
CA PHE A 98 -1.91 6.85 1.19
C PHE A 98 -2.56 8.21 1.43
N HIS A 99 -3.52 8.32 2.35
CA HIS A 99 -4.30 9.54 2.57
C HIS A 99 -3.45 10.81 2.77
N ASN A 100 -2.29 10.76 3.40
CA ASN A 100 -1.44 11.92 3.70
C ASN A 100 -0.19 12.01 2.79
N LYS A 101 -0.16 11.28 1.68
CA LYS A 101 0.97 11.29 0.76
C LYS A 101 0.83 12.39 -0.30
N PRO A 102 1.94 12.96 -0.79
CA PRO A 102 1.90 13.95 -1.88
C PRO A 102 1.64 13.28 -3.24
N ASP A 103 1.24 14.09 -4.20
CA ASP A 103 0.93 13.66 -5.57
C ASP A 103 2.13 13.01 -6.29
N GLY A 104 3.37 13.28 -5.83
CA GLY A 104 4.58 12.63 -6.36
C GLY A 104 4.58 11.10 -6.24
N VAL A 105 3.69 10.52 -5.43
CA VAL A 105 3.52 9.06 -5.28
C VAL A 105 2.60 8.46 -6.35
N GLU A 106 1.76 9.27 -6.99
CA GLU A 106 0.81 8.82 -8.03
C GLU A 106 1.47 7.99 -9.16
N PRO A 107 2.60 8.42 -9.75
CA PRO A 107 3.24 7.64 -10.82
C PRO A 107 3.62 6.22 -10.39
N LEU A 108 4.06 6.03 -9.16
CA LEU A 108 4.47 4.73 -8.63
C LEU A 108 3.28 3.79 -8.41
N LEU A 109 2.16 4.33 -7.89
CA LEU A 109 0.93 3.56 -7.75
C LEU A 109 0.35 3.19 -9.12
N ARG A 110 0.40 4.12 -10.09
CA ARG A 110 -0.06 3.88 -11.46
C ARG A 110 0.78 2.81 -12.16
N GLU A 111 2.10 2.85 -11.99
CA GLU A 111 3.00 1.81 -12.49
C GLU A 111 2.67 0.44 -11.89
N LEU A 112 2.46 0.36 -10.57
CA LEU A 112 2.07 -0.88 -9.91
C LEU A 112 0.73 -1.42 -10.44
N ALA A 113 -0.26 -0.56 -10.57
CA ALA A 113 -1.59 -0.95 -11.07
C ALA A 113 -1.57 -1.43 -12.53
N GLN A 114 -0.62 -0.96 -13.35
CA GLN A 114 -0.46 -1.34 -14.76
C GLN A 114 0.43 -2.58 -14.94
N ASP A 115 1.15 -3.00 -13.92
CA ASP A 115 2.08 -4.13 -13.99
C ASP A 115 1.31 -5.46 -14.01
N ARG A 116 1.17 -6.04 -15.19
CA ARG A 116 0.46 -7.33 -15.40
C ARG A 116 1.17 -8.54 -14.80
N GLY A 117 2.38 -8.39 -14.29
CA GLY A 117 3.10 -9.41 -13.52
C GLY A 117 2.68 -9.45 -12.05
N ILE A 118 1.86 -8.50 -11.61
CA ILE A 118 1.33 -8.39 -10.25
C ILE A 118 -0.12 -8.91 -10.25
N ASP A 119 -0.49 -9.62 -9.19
CA ASP A 119 -1.85 -10.14 -9.01
C ASP A 119 -2.90 -9.01 -9.06
N TRP A 120 -4.06 -9.30 -9.62
CA TRP A 120 -5.16 -8.34 -9.78
C TRP A 120 -5.56 -7.68 -8.46
N TYR A 121 -5.47 -8.43 -7.36
CA TYR A 121 -5.87 -7.95 -6.04
C TYR A 121 -4.96 -6.80 -5.55
N MET A 122 -3.64 -6.92 -5.69
CA MET A 122 -2.72 -5.83 -5.33
C MET A 122 -2.85 -4.64 -6.29
N ARG A 123 -3.16 -4.90 -7.55
CA ARG A 123 -3.39 -3.86 -8.57
C ARG A 123 -4.64 -3.04 -8.26
N ILE A 124 -5.74 -3.66 -7.82
CA ILE A 124 -6.94 -2.90 -7.42
C ILE A 124 -6.68 -2.05 -6.17
N GLN A 125 -5.91 -2.54 -5.21
CA GLN A 125 -5.53 -1.74 -4.03
C GLN A 125 -4.73 -0.48 -4.43
N ALA A 126 -3.89 -0.55 -5.46
CA ALA A 126 -3.20 0.61 -6.01
C ALA A 126 -4.16 1.58 -6.72
N ILE A 127 -5.14 1.08 -7.46
CA ILE A 127 -6.18 1.90 -8.11
C ILE A 127 -7.00 2.67 -7.07
N GLU A 128 -7.47 2.01 -6.03
CA GLU A 128 -8.23 2.61 -4.93
C GLU A 128 -7.40 3.67 -4.18
N SER A 129 -6.10 3.39 -3.98
CA SER A 129 -5.17 4.35 -3.39
C SER A 129 -4.98 5.60 -4.26
N LEU A 130 -4.96 5.43 -5.59
CA LEU A 130 -4.93 6.56 -6.54
C LEU A 130 -6.20 7.40 -6.47
N MET A 131 -7.37 6.78 -6.33
CA MET A 131 -8.63 7.49 -6.15
C MET A 131 -8.62 8.31 -4.87
N MET A 132 -8.13 7.76 -3.75
CA MET A 132 -7.96 8.49 -2.49
C MET A 132 -7.03 9.71 -2.62
N LEU A 133 -5.94 9.60 -3.38
CA LEU A 133 -5.07 10.75 -3.69
C LEU A 133 -5.81 11.77 -4.55
N GLY A 134 -6.56 11.33 -5.55
CA GLY A 134 -7.35 12.17 -6.45
C GLY A 134 -8.43 12.97 -5.71
N GLU A 135 -9.13 12.37 -4.75
CA GLU A 135 -10.14 13.05 -3.92
C GLU A 135 -9.58 14.24 -3.14
N ARG A 136 -8.32 14.15 -2.72
CA ARG A 136 -7.64 15.23 -1.97
C ARG A 136 -7.04 16.32 -2.86
N GLY A 137 -6.81 15.98 -4.12
CA GLY A 137 -6.26 16.87 -5.12
C GLY A 137 -7.30 17.79 -5.72
N SER A 138 -7.17 18.05 -7.00
CA SER A 138 -8.18 18.79 -7.76
C SER A 138 -9.25 17.84 -8.29
N VAL A 139 -10.47 18.35 -8.49
CA VAL A 139 -11.55 17.60 -9.18
C VAL A 139 -11.06 17.03 -10.53
N THR A 140 -10.24 17.79 -11.25
CA THR A 140 -9.65 17.34 -12.53
C THR A 140 -8.74 16.12 -12.36
N ALA A 141 -8.00 16.04 -11.26
CA ALA A 141 -7.13 14.89 -10.98
C ALA A 141 -7.97 13.63 -10.65
N LEU A 142 -9.05 13.80 -9.90
CA LEU A 142 -9.99 12.71 -9.64
C LEU A 142 -10.65 12.23 -10.93
N ASP A 143 -11.21 13.14 -11.74
CA ASP A 143 -11.84 12.82 -13.02
C ASP A 143 -10.90 12.05 -13.95
N ALA A 144 -9.63 12.46 -14.01
CA ALA A 144 -8.61 11.77 -14.82
C ALA A 144 -8.33 10.36 -14.30
N THR A 145 -8.31 10.18 -12.97
CA THR A 145 -8.11 8.86 -12.34
C THR A 145 -9.32 7.94 -12.55
N LEU A 146 -10.53 8.46 -12.42
CA LEU A 146 -11.77 7.73 -12.70
C LEU A 146 -11.86 7.32 -14.18
N ALA A 147 -11.56 8.23 -15.11
CA ALA A 147 -11.52 7.92 -16.55
C ALA A 147 -10.50 6.83 -16.87
N TRP A 148 -9.34 6.84 -16.22
CA TRP A 148 -8.33 5.81 -16.38
C TRP A 148 -8.80 4.46 -15.79
N ALA A 149 -9.39 4.42 -14.60
CA ALA A 149 -9.97 3.20 -14.02
C ALA A 149 -11.10 2.62 -14.90
N ALA A 150 -11.94 3.49 -15.48
CA ALA A 150 -12.96 3.08 -16.45
C ALA A 150 -12.34 2.43 -17.70
N SER A 151 -11.17 2.90 -18.15
CA SER A 151 -10.46 2.28 -19.26
C SER A 151 -9.95 0.87 -18.92
N ILE A 152 -9.52 0.63 -17.68
CA ILE A 152 -9.13 -0.70 -17.19
C ILE A 152 -10.35 -1.63 -17.15
N ALA A 153 -11.47 -1.16 -16.61
CA ALA A 153 -12.71 -1.94 -16.55
C ALA A 153 -13.21 -2.36 -17.94
N ALA A 154 -12.98 -1.52 -18.95
CA ALA A 154 -13.37 -1.75 -20.35
C ALA A 154 -12.36 -2.59 -21.15
N ASP A 155 -11.13 -2.76 -20.69
CA ASP A 155 -10.09 -3.49 -21.44
C ASP A 155 -10.28 -5.01 -21.34
N GLU A 156 -10.82 -5.63 -22.39
CA GLU A 156 -11.07 -7.06 -22.47
C GLU A 156 -9.81 -7.93 -22.36
N SER A 157 -8.62 -7.35 -22.51
CA SER A 157 -7.32 -8.04 -22.36
C SER A 157 -6.82 -8.06 -20.91
N GLU A 158 -7.48 -7.35 -19.99
CA GLU A 158 -7.17 -7.33 -18.57
C GLU A 158 -7.82 -8.51 -17.83
N ASP A 159 -7.28 -8.81 -16.65
CA ASP A 159 -7.84 -9.80 -15.73
C ASP A 159 -9.31 -9.49 -15.40
N TRP A 160 -10.16 -10.52 -15.38
CA TRP A 160 -11.60 -10.36 -15.15
C TRP A 160 -11.91 -9.77 -13.77
N ASP A 161 -11.21 -10.24 -12.72
CA ASP A 161 -11.47 -9.79 -11.35
C ASP A 161 -11.00 -8.35 -11.15
N LEU A 162 -9.89 -7.94 -11.79
CA LEU A 162 -9.45 -6.54 -11.81
C LEU A 162 -10.48 -5.65 -12.51
N ARG A 163 -10.99 -6.06 -13.67
CA ARG A 163 -12.01 -5.32 -14.43
C ARG A 163 -13.28 -5.13 -13.61
N LEU A 164 -13.77 -6.22 -13.00
CA LEU A 164 -14.97 -6.21 -12.17
C LEU A 164 -14.77 -5.30 -10.94
N SER A 165 -13.64 -5.40 -10.27
CA SER A 165 -13.32 -4.58 -9.10
C SER A 165 -13.18 -3.10 -9.48
N ALA A 166 -12.48 -2.78 -10.57
CA ALA A 166 -12.40 -1.40 -11.07
C ALA A 166 -13.77 -0.82 -11.43
N ALA A 167 -14.65 -1.62 -12.05
CA ALA A 167 -16.02 -1.19 -12.35
C ALA A 167 -16.83 -0.94 -11.06
N ASN A 168 -16.71 -1.81 -10.07
CA ASN A 168 -17.39 -1.65 -8.78
C ASN A 168 -16.91 -0.38 -8.05
N THR A 169 -15.60 -0.14 -8.00
CA THR A 169 -15.04 1.06 -7.37
C THR A 169 -15.58 2.34 -8.01
N LEU A 170 -15.80 2.34 -9.34
CA LEU A 170 -16.39 3.50 -10.02
C LEU A 170 -17.84 3.82 -9.57
N LEU A 171 -18.57 2.83 -9.05
CA LEU A 171 -19.94 3.05 -8.56
C LEU A 171 -20.00 3.84 -7.25
N ASP A 172 -18.88 3.92 -6.53
CA ASP A 172 -18.78 4.69 -5.28
C ASP A 172 -18.61 6.20 -5.55
N PHE A 173 -18.35 6.55 -6.81
CA PHE A 173 -18.20 7.95 -7.25
C PHE A 173 -19.35 8.33 -8.18
N PRO A 174 -20.26 9.22 -7.73
CA PRO A 174 -21.43 9.66 -8.49
C PRO A 174 -21.11 10.58 -9.67
#